data_663743edd5b25a2b12a5e28ddabfbe7d
#
_entry.id   663743edd5b25a2b12a5e28ddabfbe7d
#
_cell.length_a   1.000
_cell.length_b   1.000
_cell.length_c   1.000
_cell.angle_alpha   90.00
_cell.angle_beta   90.00
_cell.angle_gamma   90.00
#
_symmetry.space_group_name_H-M   'P 1'
#
loop_
_entity.id
_entity.type
_entity.pdbx_description
1 polymer ?
#
loop_
_entity_poly.entity_id
_entity_poly.type
_entity_poly.pdbx_seq_one_letter_code
_entity_poly.pdbx_strand_id
1 'polypeptide(L)'
;MNSPALHSRQINRAIYLGDEGTRLMRPNYFTAQVRQFHDCERVFYLDLLCSNRYDLIIEVGCSCYRLIGVKKADNDYLGIDINPPRARRLKKGNGAVIRCEANKFFKRTRLIDEIMRRYDGRVLCILPFNFLGTMDAPMEFLARVCQAPFDLALSLFSTGETATVARLEYYNLCGINVQGVVRTDDYVRLDCSNGFQAFAFDPLFLKNRISTFGFRLNEAGYYDVCNFLHFKKSAPEDCSPCKAN
;
A
#
# COMPACT_ATOMS: atom_id res chain seq x y z
N MET A 1 -28.45 15.72 -15.91
CA MET A 1 -27.12 16.30 -15.60
C MET A 1 -26.29 15.19 -15.02
N ASN A 2 -25.39 14.56 -15.82
CA ASN A 2 -24.52 13.48 -15.37
C ASN A 2 -23.39 14.08 -14.55
N SER A 3 -23.28 13.70 -13.28
CA SER A 3 -22.27 14.19 -12.36
C SER A 3 -20.86 13.79 -12.86
N PRO A 4 -19.92 14.74 -13.05
CA PRO A 4 -18.55 14.43 -13.47
C PRO A 4 -17.77 13.58 -12.45
N ALA A 5 -18.27 13.42 -11.23
CA ALA A 5 -17.63 12.64 -10.17
C ALA A 5 -17.64 11.12 -10.39
N LEU A 6 -18.53 10.59 -11.23
CA LEU A 6 -18.57 9.14 -11.49
C LEU A 6 -17.53 8.67 -12.50
N HIS A 7 -17.04 9.55 -13.39
CA HIS A 7 -16.02 9.21 -14.39
C HIS A 7 -14.60 9.17 -13.81
N SER A 8 -14.28 9.96 -12.77
CA SER A 8 -12.94 9.99 -12.17
C SER A 8 -12.60 8.73 -11.35
N ARG A 9 -13.61 8.02 -10.85
CA ARG A 9 -13.45 6.88 -9.90
C ARG A 9 -12.91 5.58 -10.51
N GLN A 10 -12.57 5.51 -11.79
CA GLN A 10 -12.08 4.29 -12.44
C GLN A 10 -10.83 4.48 -13.31
N ILE A 11 -10.25 5.68 -13.32
CA ILE A 11 -9.15 6.00 -14.24
C ILE A 11 -7.88 5.26 -13.85
N ASN A 12 -7.46 5.34 -12.60
CA ASN A 12 -6.26 4.64 -12.13
C ASN A 12 -6.41 3.13 -12.32
N ARG A 13 -7.59 2.59 -12.06
CA ARG A 13 -7.89 1.17 -12.30
C ARG A 13 -7.70 0.78 -13.77
N ALA A 14 -8.17 1.58 -14.71
CA ALA A 14 -8.05 1.31 -16.15
C ALA A 14 -6.57 1.26 -16.57
N ILE A 15 -5.74 2.17 -16.06
CA ILE A 15 -4.30 2.20 -16.31
C ILE A 15 -3.61 0.94 -15.82
N TYR A 16 -3.92 0.47 -14.60
CA TYR A 16 -3.33 -0.78 -14.06
C TYR A 16 -3.79 -2.05 -14.79
N LEU A 17 -4.87 -2.00 -15.53
CA LEU A 17 -5.30 -3.09 -16.42
C LEU A 17 -4.70 -2.98 -17.84
N GLY A 18 -4.13 -1.83 -18.20
CA GLY A 18 -3.51 -1.53 -19.47
C GLY A 18 -1.99 -1.80 -19.50
N ASP A 19 -1.39 -1.40 -20.63
CA ASP A 19 0.04 -1.56 -20.87
C ASP A 19 0.90 -0.69 -19.96
N GLU A 20 0.46 0.52 -19.63
CA GLU A 20 1.14 1.42 -18.70
C GLU A 20 1.28 0.78 -17.31
N GLY A 21 0.21 0.19 -16.79
CA GLY A 21 0.23 -0.52 -15.51
C GLY A 21 1.21 -1.68 -15.51
N THR A 22 1.34 -2.37 -16.65
CA THR A 22 2.34 -3.42 -16.82
C THR A 22 3.77 -2.87 -16.77
N ARG A 23 4.03 -1.67 -17.32
CA ARG A 23 5.36 -1.02 -17.29
C ARG A 23 5.74 -0.54 -15.88
N LEU A 24 4.77 -0.02 -15.12
CA LEU A 24 4.97 0.48 -13.76
C LEU A 24 5.62 -0.54 -12.81
N MET A 25 5.52 -1.84 -13.11
CA MET A 25 6.05 -2.88 -12.25
C MET A 25 7.21 -3.68 -12.88
N ARG A 26 7.73 -3.22 -14.02
CA ARG A 26 8.85 -3.90 -14.70
C ARG A 26 10.19 -3.25 -14.32
N PRO A 27 11.17 -4.02 -13.86
CA PRO A 27 12.49 -3.50 -13.46
C PRO A 27 13.22 -2.68 -14.54
N ASN A 28 12.93 -2.93 -15.83
CA ASN A 28 13.54 -2.19 -16.94
C ASN A 28 13.12 -0.72 -17.00
N TYR A 29 12.03 -0.35 -16.35
CA TYR A 29 11.55 1.03 -16.24
C TYR A 29 11.91 1.70 -14.91
N PHE A 30 12.62 1.01 -14.02
CA PHE A 30 13.00 1.57 -12.73
C PHE A 30 14.20 2.51 -12.88
N THR A 31 14.04 3.75 -12.41
CA THR A 31 15.17 4.67 -12.19
C THR A 31 16.04 4.16 -11.05
N ALA A 32 17.22 4.77 -10.84
CA ALA A 32 18.07 4.43 -9.70
C ALA A 32 17.33 4.63 -8.37
N GLN A 33 16.58 5.72 -8.26
CA GLN A 33 15.81 6.07 -7.05
C GLN A 33 14.65 5.08 -6.80
N VAL A 34 13.97 4.62 -7.86
CA VAL A 34 12.93 3.58 -7.72
C VAL A 34 13.53 2.24 -7.29
N ARG A 35 14.71 1.88 -7.77
CA ARG A 35 15.44 0.69 -7.30
C ARG A 35 15.81 0.84 -5.84
N GLN A 36 16.37 2.00 -5.44
CA GLN A 36 16.66 2.31 -4.04
C GLN A 36 15.41 2.18 -3.16
N PHE A 37 14.26 2.70 -3.61
CA PHE A 37 12.98 2.50 -2.90
C PHE A 37 12.72 1.02 -2.65
N HIS A 38 12.82 0.18 -3.67
CA HIS A 38 12.57 -1.27 -3.55
C HIS A 38 13.56 -1.97 -2.63
N ASP A 39 14.83 -1.57 -2.64
CA ASP A 39 15.86 -2.12 -1.77
C ASP A 39 15.60 -1.75 -0.30
N CYS A 40 15.31 -0.47 -0.03
CA CYS A 40 14.94 0.00 1.30
C CYS A 40 13.64 -0.67 1.80
N GLU A 41 12.65 -0.80 0.93
CA GLU A 41 11.38 -1.48 1.23
C GLU A 41 11.60 -2.93 1.66
N ARG A 42 12.45 -3.65 0.92
CA ARG A 42 12.77 -5.03 1.23
C ARG A 42 13.46 -5.16 2.58
N VAL A 43 14.44 -4.29 2.87
CA VAL A 43 15.14 -4.29 4.17
C VAL A 43 14.16 -4.00 5.30
N PHE A 44 13.34 -2.95 5.17
CA PHE A 44 12.35 -2.59 6.17
C PHE A 44 11.39 -3.77 6.49
N TYR A 45 10.87 -4.45 5.48
CA TYR A 45 9.96 -5.59 5.73
C TYR A 45 10.68 -6.84 6.26
N LEU A 46 11.94 -7.07 5.90
CA LEU A 46 12.73 -8.13 6.52
C LEU A 46 12.91 -7.87 8.01
N ASP A 47 13.30 -6.67 8.40
CA ASP A 47 13.51 -6.28 9.79
C ASP A 47 12.19 -6.32 10.57
N LEU A 48 11.11 -5.79 9.98
CA LEU A 48 9.77 -5.84 10.56
C LEU A 48 9.32 -7.27 10.87
N LEU A 49 9.48 -8.20 9.92
CA LEU A 49 9.09 -9.59 10.08
C LEU A 49 10.06 -10.38 10.99
N CYS A 50 11.31 -9.93 11.13
CA CYS A 50 12.23 -10.49 12.11
C CYS A 50 11.88 -10.08 13.54
N SER A 51 11.46 -8.83 13.72
CA SER A 51 11.16 -8.24 15.04
C SER A 51 9.75 -8.54 15.55
N ASN A 52 8.83 -8.87 14.64
CA ASN A 52 7.42 -9.10 14.97
C ASN A 52 6.98 -10.50 14.52
N ARG A 53 6.04 -11.08 15.27
CA ARG A 53 5.48 -12.39 14.95
C ARG A 53 4.13 -12.22 14.25
N TYR A 54 4.11 -12.54 12.95
CA TYR A 54 2.89 -12.63 12.16
C TYR A 54 2.74 -14.04 11.62
N ASP A 55 1.52 -14.55 11.57
CA ASP A 55 1.22 -15.85 10.99
C ASP A 55 0.74 -15.72 9.56
N LEU A 56 0.08 -14.60 9.22
CA LEU A 56 -0.35 -14.28 7.87
C LEU A 56 0.14 -12.90 7.45
N ILE A 57 0.67 -12.83 6.22
CA ILE A 57 1.00 -11.59 5.51
C ILE A 57 0.01 -11.43 4.36
N ILE A 58 -0.72 -10.32 4.33
CA ILE A 58 -1.60 -9.91 3.23
C ILE A 58 -0.90 -8.79 2.46
N GLU A 59 -0.45 -9.05 1.24
CA GLU A 59 0.15 -8.04 0.36
C GLU A 59 -0.89 -7.56 -0.66
N VAL A 60 -1.23 -6.28 -0.63
CA VAL A 60 -2.22 -5.66 -1.51
C VAL A 60 -1.53 -4.96 -2.67
N GLY A 61 -1.90 -5.30 -3.91
CA GLY A 61 -1.16 -4.87 -5.10
C GLY A 61 0.15 -5.65 -5.26
N CYS A 62 0.09 -6.96 -5.01
CA CYS A 62 1.28 -7.83 -4.95
C CYS A 62 2.01 -7.99 -6.30
N SER A 63 1.39 -7.59 -7.42
CA SER A 63 1.95 -7.62 -8.78
C SER A 63 2.81 -8.88 -9.05
N CYS A 64 4.12 -8.73 -9.08
CA CYS A 64 5.07 -9.82 -9.38
C CYS A 64 5.54 -10.60 -8.14
N TYR A 65 4.80 -10.56 -7.03
CA TYR A 65 5.14 -11.25 -5.75
C TYR A 65 6.45 -10.75 -5.13
N ARG A 66 6.73 -9.49 -5.25
CA ARG A 66 7.99 -8.88 -4.87
C ARG A 66 8.36 -9.13 -3.41
N LEU A 67 7.38 -9.05 -2.52
CA LEU A 67 7.59 -9.20 -1.08
C LEU A 67 7.49 -10.65 -0.59
N ILE A 68 7.15 -11.60 -1.45
CA ILE A 68 7.10 -13.02 -1.03
C ILE A 68 8.46 -13.53 -0.57
N GLY A 69 9.55 -12.97 -1.09
CA GLY A 69 10.90 -13.34 -0.71
C GLY A 69 11.31 -12.89 0.69
N VAL A 70 10.54 -11.98 1.32
CA VAL A 70 10.80 -11.51 2.69
C VAL A 70 10.04 -12.30 3.75
N LYS A 71 9.02 -13.09 3.36
CA LYS A 71 8.28 -13.93 4.31
C LYS A 71 9.18 -15.02 4.90
N LYS A 72 8.98 -15.33 6.18
CA LYS A 72 9.57 -16.52 6.81
C LYS A 72 8.89 -17.79 6.32
N ALA A 73 9.55 -18.95 6.52
CA ALA A 73 9.02 -20.23 6.07
C ALA A 73 7.69 -20.61 6.74
N ASP A 74 7.47 -20.16 7.97
CA ASP A 74 6.31 -20.42 8.80
C ASP A 74 5.16 -19.40 8.64
N ASN A 75 5.38 -18.28 7.89
CA ASN A 75 4.30 -17.35 7.60
C ASN A 75 3.45 -17.86 6.43
N ASP A 76 2.14 -17.76 6.57
CA ASP A 76 1.24 -17.83 5.42
C ASP A 76 1.29 -16.50 4.63
N TYR A 77 0.97 -16.57 3.34
CA TYR A 77 0.97 -15.40 2.46
C TYR A 77 -0.27 -15.35 1.60
N LEU A 78 -0.92 -14.19 1.56
CA LEU A 78 -2.05 -13.89 0.69
C LEU A 78 -1.75 -12.64 -0.14
N GLY A 79 -1.44 -12.81 -1.42
CA GLY A 79 -1.32 -11.72 -2.38
C GLY A 79 -2.70 -11.36 -2.96
N ILE A 80 -3.00 -10.07 -3.04
CA ILE A 80 -4.23 -9.54 -3.64
C ILE A 80 -3.82 -8.60 -4.76
N ASP A 81 -4.29 -8.85 -5.97
CA ASP A 81 -4.03 -7.99 -7.11
C ASP A 81 -5.18 -7.99 -8.11
N ILE A 82 -5.39 -6.86 -8.79
CA ILE A 82 -6.40 -6.74 -9.84
C ILE A 82 -5.99 -7.48 -11.11
N ASN A 83 -4.69 -7.57 -11.37
CA ASN A 83 -4.11 -8.20 -12.55
C ASN A 83 -2.84 -9.00 -12.21
N PRO A 84 -2.93 -10.03 -11.35
CA PRO A 84 -1.76 -10.81 -10.98
C PRO A 84 -1.23 -11.56 -12.22
N PRO A 85 0.10 -11.60 -12.42
CA PRO A 85 0.70 -12.41 -13.46
C PRO A 85 0.47 -13.89 -13.14
N ARG A 86 -0.59 -14.48 -13.66
CA ARG A 86 -1.11 -15.85 -13.42
C ARG A 86 -1.26 -16.18 -11.92
N ALA A 87 -2.49 -16.27 -11.47
CA ALA A 87 -2.80 -16.83 -10.16
C ALA A 87 -2.13 -18.20 -10.01
N ARG A 88 -1.04 -18.29 -9.26
CA ARG A 88 -0.32 -19.54 -9.01
C ARG A 88 -0.44 -19.87 -7.53
N ARG A 89 -0.80 -21.12 -7.21
CA ARG A 89 -0.39 -21.67 -5.93
C ARG A 89 1.13 -21.65 -5.92
N LEU A 90 1.68 -20.94 -4.94
CA LEU A 90 3.11 -20.81 -4.81
C LEU A 90 3.70 -22.18 -4.51
N LYS A 91 4.63 -22.66 -5.35
CA LYS A 91 5.19 -24.03 -5.28
C LYS A 91 5.97 -24.31 -3.99
N LYS A 92 6.28 -23.30 -3.16
CA LYS A 92 6.96 -23.45 -1.87
C LYS A 92 6.24 -22.62 -0.81
N GLY A 93 5.65 -23.28 0.17
CA GLY A 93 5.03 -22.72 1.36
C GLY A 93 3.52 -22.46 1.22
N ASN A 94 2.91 -22.11 2.33
CA ASN A 94 1.48 -21.80 2.46
C ASN A 94 1.18 -20.40 1.90
N GLY A 95 1.04 -20.27 0.59
CA GLY A 95 0.77 -19.00 -0.04
C GLY A 95 -0.22 -19.10 -1.18
N ALA A 96 -1.06 -18.09 -1.32
CA ALA A 96 -2.01 -17.94 -2.40
C ALA A 96 -1.97 -16.50 -2.94
N VAL A 97 -2.30 -16.36 -4.21
CA VAL A 97 -2.58 -15.07 -4.81
C VAL A 97 -3.96 -15.13 -5.43
N ILE A 98 -4.77 -14.12 -5.12
CA ILE A 98 -6.12 -14.00 -5.65
C ILE A 98 -6.20 -12.79 -6.59
N ARG A 99 -6.90 -12.97 -7.69
CA ARG A 99 -7.29 -11.88 -8.56
C ARG A 99 -8.51 -11.21 -7.96
N CYS A 100 -8.28 -10.08 -7.28
CA CYS A 100 -9.32 -9.33 -6.61
C CYS A 100 -8.97 -7.85 -6.56
N GLU A 101 -9.95 -7.00 -6.77
CA GLU A 101 -9.84 -5.57 -6.49
C GLU A 101 -9.76 -5.35 -4.97
N ALA A 102 -8.76 -4.58 -4.52
CA ALA A 102 -8.51 -4.34 -3.10
C ALA A 102 -9.76 -3.79 -2.36
N ASN A 103 -10.46 -2.84 -2.96
CA ASN A 103 -11.71 -2.31 -2.41
C ASN A 103 -12.80 -3.37 -2.20
N LYS A 104 -12.87 -4.38 -3.10
CA LYS A 104 -13.83 -5.48 -2.96
C LYS A 104 -13.39 -6.48 -1.91
N PHE A 105 -12.09 -6.68 -1.74
CA PHE A 105 -11.58 -7.54 -0.69
C PHE A 105 -11.96 -7.02 0.70
N PHE A 106 -11.65 -5.75 0.99
CA PHE A 106 -11.92 -5.13 2.29
C PHE A 106 -13.44 -4.88 2.57
N LYS A 107 -14.30 -5.05 1.60
CA LYS A 107 -15.77 -5.06 1.81
C LYS A 107 -16.32 -6.41 2.31
N ARG A 108 -15.51 -7.47 2.26
CA ARG A 108 -15.91 -8.83 2.65
C ARG A 108 -15.68 -9.06 4.15
N THR A 109 -16.47 -8.43 4.99
CA THR A 109 -16.31 -8.50 6.46
C THR A 109 -16.25 -9.94 6.98
N ARG A 110 -17.13 -10.83 6.50
CA ARG A 110 -17.11 -12.26 6.89
C ARG A 110 -15.79 -12.96 6.59
N LEU A 111 -15.16 -12.65 5.44
CA LEU A 111 -13.86 -13.21 5.08
C LEU A 111 -12.76 -12.67 6.00
N ILE A 112 -12.81 -11.38 6.34
CA ILE A 112 -11.88 -10.74 7.28
C ILE A 112 -12.01 -11.37 8.66
N ASP A 113 -13.23 -11.57 9.16
CA ASP A 113 -13.51 -12.23 10.45
C ASP A 113 -13.01 -13.68 10.47
N GLU A 114 -13.14 -14.40 9.35
CA GLU A 114 -12.62 -15.77 9.23
C GLU A 114 -11.08 -15.80 9.26
N ILE A 115 -10.43 -14.87 8.55
CA ILE A 115 -8.97 -14.72 8.59
C ILE A 115 -8.51 -14.45 10.02
N MET A 116 -9.14 -13.51 10.74
CA MET A 116 -8.75 -13.16 12.10
C MET A 116 -8.89 -14.33 13.07
N ARG A 117 -9.98 -15.09 12.97
CA ARG A 117 -10.18 -16.30 13.81
C ARG A 117 -9.14 -17.37 13.51
N ARG A 118 -8.78 -17.56 12.23
CA ARG A 118 -7.81 -18.58 11.82
C ARG A 118 -6.39 -18.29 12.29
N TYR A 119 -5.99 -17.02 12.31
CA TYR A 119 -4.62 -16.59 12.59
C TYR A 119 -4.45 -15.92 13.96
N ASP A 120 -5.45 -16.06 14.83
CA ASP A 120 -5.43 -15.52 16.20
C ASP A 120 -4.99 -14.04 16.27
N GLY A 121 -5.47 -13.25 15.33
CA GLY A 121 -5.17 -11.82 15.25
C GLY A 121 -3.76 -11.45 14.77
N ARG A 122 -2.87 -12.40 14.48
CA ARG A 122 -1.50 -12.12 14.03
C ARG A 122 -1.41 -11.98 12.51
N VAL A 123 -2.06 -10.93 12.01
CA VAL A 123 -2.14 -10.64 10.58
C VAL A 123 -1.53 -9.27 10.28
N LEU A 124 -0.61 -9.23 9.32
CA LEU A 124 -0.03 -8.00 8.79
C LEU A 124 -0.60 -7.73 7.40
N CYS A 125 -1.21 -6.56 7.20
CA CYS A 125 -1.60 -6.05 5.90
C CYS A 125 -0.53 -5.07 5.39
N ILE A 126 0.01 -5.33 4.21
CA ILE A 126 1.04 -4.50 3.58
C ILE A 126 0.44 -3.80 2.35
N LEU A 127 0.58 -2.48 2.28
CA LEU A 127 0.34 -1.66 1.09
C LEU A 127 1.71 -1.21 0.53
N PRO A 128 2.31 -2.01 -0.39
CA PRO A 128 3.68 -1.81 -0.82
C PRO A 128 3.80 -0.73 -1.91
N PHE A 129 5.02 -0.26 -2.14
CA PHE A 129 5.43 0.58 -3.26
C PHE A 129 4.41 1.64 -3.68
N ASN A 130 4.07 2.53 -2.74
CA ASN A 130 3.11 3.62 -2.96
C ASN A 130 1.71 3.16 -3.42
N PHE A 131 1.31 1.93 -3.12
CA PHE A 131 0.00 1.39 -3.53
C PHE A 131 -1.15 2.33 -3.13
N LEU A 132 -1.13 2.83 -1.88
CA LEU A 132 -2.13 3.77 -1.39
C LEU A 132 -2.22 5.02 -2.27
N GLY A 133 -1.06 5.56 -2.67
CA GLY A 133 -0.98 6.77 -3.48
C GLY A 133 -1.50 6.62 -4.90
N THR A 134 -1.75 5.41 -5.36
CA THR A 134 -2.25 5.12 -6.71
C THR A 134 -3.73 4.72 -6.74
N MET A 135 -4.40 4.76 -5.60
CA MET A 135 -5.85 4.50 -5.53
C MET A 135 -6.65 5.72 -6.02
N ASP A 136 -7.78 5.50 -6.69
CA ASP A 136 -8.67 6.58 -7.16
C ASP A 136 -9.23 7.44 -6.01
N ALA A 137 -9.44 6.85 -4.84
CA ALA A 137 -9.88 7.52 -3.62
C ALA A 137 -9.07 7.02 -2.43
N PRO A 138 -7.80 7.47 -2.28
CA PRO A 138 -6.86 6.85 -1.36
C PRO A 138 -7.29 6.93 0.11
N MET A 139 -7.91 8.03 0.54
CA MET A 139 -8.35 8.20 1.93
C MET A 139 -9.61 7.37 2.25
N GLU A 140 -10.52 7.19 1.30
CA GLU A 140 -11.66 6.29 1.46
C GLU A 140 -11.20 4.82 1.54
N PHE A 141 -10.22 4.47 0.71
CA PHE A 141 -9.60 3.15 0.74
C PHE A 141 -8.88 2.89 2.07
N LEU A 142 -8.04 3.84 2.51
CA LEU A 142 -7.33 3.75 3.79
C LEU A 142 -8.29 3.59 4.95
N ALA A 143 -9.36 4.39 5.02
CA ALA A 143 -10.39 4.26 6.05
C ALA A 143 -11.00 2.86 6.09
N ARG A 144 -11.22 2.25 4.92
CA ARG A 144 -11.75 0.88 4.81
C ARG A 144 -10.74 -0.18 5.27
N VAL A 145 -9.48 -0.04 4.89
CA VAL A 145 -8.40 -0.92 5.38
C VAL A 145 -8.30 -0.85 6.89
N CYS A 146 -8.38 0.36 7.46
CA CYS A 146 -8.29 0.59 8.90
C CYS A 146 -9.50 0.07 9.70
N GLN A 147 -10.62 -0.29 9.04
CA GLN A 147 -11.72 -1.00 9.68
C GLN A 147 -11.40 -2.48 9.95
N ALA A 148 -10.49 -3.06 9.17
CA ALA A 148 -10.01 -4.41 9.43
C ALA A 148 -9.11 -4.42 10.68
N PRO A 149 -9.18 -5.48 11.51
CA PRO A 149 -8.39 -5.58 12.74
C PRO A 149 -6.97 -6.13 12.49
N PHE A 150 -6.36 -5.79 11.35
CA PHE A 150 -4.99 -6.19 10.98
C PHE A 150 -3.99 -5.12 11.41
N ASP A 151 -2.77 -5.51 11.74
CA ASP A 151 -1.66 -4.56 11.73
C ASP A 151 -1.41 -4.09 10.30
N LEU A 152 -0.95 -2.85 10.15
CA LEU A 152 -0.85 -2.19 8.84
C LEU A 152 0.58 -1.70 8.59
N ALA A 153 1.12 -2.02 7.43
CA ALA A 153 2.38 -1.45 6.97
C ALA A 153 2.22 -0.78 5.60
N LEU A 154 2.83 0.39 5.45
CA LEU A 154 2.75 1.23 4.27
C LEU A 154 4.14 1.53 3.74
N SER A 155 4.29 1.46 2.41
CA SER A 155 5.45 1.99 1.69
C SER A 155 5.00 3.13 0.78
N LEU A 156 5.61 4.29 0.92
CA LEU A 156 5.18 5.53 0.29
C LEU A 156 6.37 6.26 -0.32
N PHE A 157 6.17 6.97 -1.43
CA PHE A 157 7.13 8.00 -1.81
C PHE A 157 7.14 9.13 -0.77
N SER A 158 8.31 9.72 -0.54
CA SER A 158 8.43 10.96 0.24
C SER A 158 7.75 12.13 -0.49
N THR A 159 7.33 13.14 0.27
CA THR A 159 6.79 14.40 -0.28
C THR A 159 7.87 15.39 -0.70
N GLY A 160 9.15 15.09 -0.44
CA GLY A 160 10.29 15.93 -0.77
C GLY A 160 10.53 16.10 -2.28
N GLU A 161 11.39 17.05 -2.62
CA GLU A 161 11.71 17.37 -4.02
C GLU A 161 12.39 16.19 -4.73
N THR A 162 13.38 15.57 -4.10
CA THR A 162 14.10 14.39 -4.64
C THR A 162 13.12 13.28 -5.04
N ALA A 163 12.16 12.96 -4.17
CA ALA A 163 11.14 11.95 -4.46
C ALA A 163 10.20 12.39 -5.58
N THR A 164 9.86 13.68 -5.64
CA THR A 164 9.00 14.20 -6.70
C THR A 164 9.68 14.07 -8.06
N VAL A 165 10.95 14.46 -8.18
CA VAL A 165 11.73 14.31 -9.42
C VAL A 165 11.84 12.83 -9.81
N ALA A 166 12.17 11.97 -8.86
CA ALA A 166 12.24 10.52 -9.10
C ALA A 166 10.93 9.93 -9.64
N ARG A 167 9.77 10.40 -9.12
CA ARG A 167 8.44 9.98 -9.60
C ARG A 167 8.16 10.49 -11.01
N LEU A 168 8.52 11.74 -11.32
CA LEU A 168 8.37 12.32 -12.65
C LEU A 168 9.17 11.53 -13.70
N GLU A 169 10.43 11.24 -13.43
CA GLU A 169 11.27 10.42 -14.30
C GLU A 169 10.70 9.02 -14.49
N TYR A 170 10.30 8.38 -13.40
CA TYR A 170 9.74 7.03 -13.42
C TYR A 170 8.46 6.93 -14.24
N TYR A 171 7.50 7.85 -14.03
CA TYR A 171 6.26 7.83 -14.79
C TYR A 171 6.49 8.14 -16.26
N ASN A 172 7.39 9.06 -16.60
CA ASN A 172 7.77 9.32 -17.99
C ASN A 172 8.35 8.08 -18.65
N LEU A 173 9.27 7.35 -18.01
CA LEU A 173 9.81 6.08 -18.52
C LEU A 173 8.72 5.03 -18.74
N CYS A 174 7.67 5.02 -17.91
CA CYS A 174 6.52 4.13 -18.08
C CYS A 174 5.54 4.59 -19.19
N GLY A 175 5.76 5.76 -19.81
CA GLY A 175 4.89 6.34 -20.81
C GLY A 175 3.69 7.09 -20.23
N ILE A 176 3.73 7.43 -18.94
CA ILE A 176 2.70 8.21 -18.24
C ILE A 176 3.16 9.67 -18.21
N ASN A 177 2.53 10.50 -19.02
CA ASN A 177 2.88 11.91 -19.14
C ASN A 177 2.27 12.74 -18.00
N VAL A 178 3.11 13.22 -17.09
CA VAL A 178 2.71 14.12 -15.98
C VAL A 178 2.57 15.55 -16.49
N GLN A 179 1.41 16.17 -16.27
CA GLN A 179 1.08 17.53 -16.69
C GLN A 179 1.13 18.54 -15.55
N GLY A 180 0.99 18.09 -14.30
CA GLY A 180 0.93 18.98 -13.14
C GLY A 180 1.43 18.32 -11.86
N VAL A 181 1.95 19.16 -10.96
CA VAL A 181 2.35 18.80 -9.62
C VAL A 181 1.61 19.70 -8.64
N VAL A 182 0.78 19.12 -7.80
CA VAL A 182 0.06 19.83 -6.73
C VAL A 182 0.73 19.50 -5.40
N ARG A 183 1.07 20.53 -4.63
CA ARG A 183 1.69 20.40 -3.30
C ARG A 183 0.79 21.01 -2.24
N THR A 184 0.62 20.28 -1.17
CA THR A 184 -0.02 20.72 0.08
C THR A 184 0.84 20.28 1.25
N ASP A 185 0.47 20.65 2.47
CA ASP A 185 1.14 20.13 3.68
C ASP A 185 0.92 18.64 3.87
N ASP A 186 -0.20 18.09 3.37
CA ASP A 186 -0.61 16.71 3.56
C ASP A 186 -0.07 15.74 2.48
N TYR A 187 0.18 16.25 1.26
CA TYR A 187 0.57 15.41 0.12
C TYR A 187 1.20 16.17 -1.05
N VAL A 188 1.90 15.42 -1.89
CA VAL A 188 2.28 15.82 -3.25
C VAL A 188 1.55 14.93 -4.25
N ARG A 189 0.72 15.53 -5.12
CA ARG A 189 -0.01 14.82 -6.17
C ARG A 189 0.57 15.13 -7.56
N LEU A 190 0.71 14.11 -8.36
CA LEU A 190 1.01 14.21 -9.78
C LEU A 190 -0.28 13.99 -10.58
N ASP A 191 -0.60 14.94 -11.45
CA ASP A 191 -1.75 14.87 -12.35
C ASP A 191 -1.24 14.53 -13.78
N CYS A 192 -1.76 13.47 -14.38
CA CYS A 192 -1.28 12.96 -15.67
C CYS A 192 -2.31 13.22 -16.79
N SER A 193 -1.82 13.29 -18.04
CA SER A 193 -2.62 13.61 -19.24
C SER A 193 -3.78 12.64 -19.49
N ASN A 194 -3.63 11.40 -19.07
CA ASN A 194 -4.66 10.34 -19.18
C ASN A 194 -5.63 10.33 -17.98
N GLY A 195 -5.54 11.34 -17.08
CA GLY A 195 -6.36 11.45 -15.86
C GLY A 195 -5.84 10.63 -14.68
N PHE A 196 -4.75 9.87 -14.84
CA PHE A 196 -4.11 9.19 -13.72
C PHE A 196 -3.63 10.18 -12.67
N GLN A 197 -3.86 9.87 -11.41
CA GLN A 197 -3.38 10.66 -10.29
C GLN A 197 -2.54 9.78 -9.37
N ALA A 198 -1.38 10.29 -8.97
CA ALA A 198 -0.52 9.60 -8.03
C ALA A 198 -0.14 10.50 -6.86
N PHE A 199 -0.41 10.04 -5.66
CA PHE A 199 -0.15 10.77 -4.42
C PHE A 199 1.12 10.24 -3.74
N ALA A 200 1.85 11.16 -3.10
CA ALA A 200 2.77 10.87 -2.01
C ALA A 200 2.23 11.60 -0.78
N PHE A 201 2.01 10.90 0.30
CA PHE A 201 1.43 11.48 1.51
C PHE A 201 2.51 11.82 2.53
N ASP A 202 2.30 12.92 3.25
CA ASP A 202 3.11 13.26 4.40
C ASP A 202 2.94 12.18 5.50
N PRO A 203 4.03 11.66 6.09
CA PRO A 203 3.96 10.63 7.12
C PRO A 203 3.21 11.06 8.38
N LEU A 204 3.31 12.33 8.79
CA LEU A 204 2.63 12.84 9.97
C LEU A 204 1.11 12.94 9.73
N PHE A 205 0.72 13.40 8.53
CA PHE A 205 -0.68 13.39 8.10
C PHE A 205 -1.27 11.98 8.19
N LEU A 206 -0.58 10.98 7.60
CA LEU A 206 -1.05 9.59 7.65
C LEU A 206 -1.06 9.02 9.08
N LYS A 207 -0.03 9.29 9.88
CA LYS A 207 0.00 8.90 11.29
C LYS A 207 -1.23 9.41 12.03
N ASN A 208 -1.52 10.71 11.91
CA ASN A 208 -2.66 11.32 12.56
C ASN A 208 -3.98 10.70 12.07
N ARG A 209 -4.11 10.51 10.75
CA ARG A 209 -5.31 9.93 10.16
C ARG A 209 -5.53 8.47 10.57
N ILE A 210 -4.50 7.65 10.56
CA ILE A 210 -4.58 6.23 10.91
C ILE A 210 -4.84 6.05 12.41
N SER A 211 -4.29 6.93 13.25
CA SER A 211 -4.52 6.90 14.71
C SER A 211 -5.99 7.10 15.07
N THR A 212 -6.79 7.83 14.27
CA THR A 212 -8.24 7.98 14.51
C THR A 212 -9.02 6.66 14.41
N PHE A 213 -8.42 5.63 13.82
CA PHE A 213 -9.00 4.29 13.73
C PHE A 213 -8.48 3.33 14.81
N GLY A 214 -7.82 3.82 15.86
CA GLY A 214 -7.30 3.01 16.94
C GLY A 214 -5.99 2.28 16.60
N PHE A 215 -5.16 2.88 15.76
CA PHE A 215 -3.81 2.38 15.48
C PHE A 215 -2.76 3.23 16.17
N ARG A 216 -1.65 2.60 16.52
CA ARG A 216 -0.45 3.26 17.01
C ARG A 216 0.72 3.00 16.07
N LEU A 217 1.44 4.06 15.71
CA LEU A 217 2.70 3.92 14.96
C LEU A 217 3.70 3.15 15.83
N ASN A 218 4.20 2.05 15.32
CA ASN A 218 5.14 1.16 16.00
C ASN A 218 6.57 1.35 15.49
N GLU A 219 6.75 1.40 14.17
CA GLU A 219 8.04 1.56 13.51
C GLU A 219 7.90 2.49 12.31
N ALA A 220 8.98 3.24 12.01
CA ALA A 220 9.04 4.07 10.82
C ALA A 220 10.47 4.14 10.28
N GLY A 221 10.59 4.17 8.94
CA GLY A 221 11.82 4.46 8.22
C GLY A 221 11.60 5.65 7.30
N TYR A 222 12.46 6.66 7.39
CA TYR A 222 12.38 7.87 6.58
C TYR A 222 13.65 8.00 5.73
N TYR A 223 13.46 8.14 4.42
CA TYR A 223 14.51 8.28 3.42
C TYR A 223 14.16 9.41 2.45
N ASP A 224 15.12 9.92 1.72
CA ASP A 224 14.92 11.03 0.78
C ASP A 224 13.82 10.73 -0.26
N VAL A 225 13.77 9.48 -0.73
CA VAL A 225 12.83 9.07 -1.80
C VAL A 225 11.57 8.41 -1.25
N CYS A 226 11.63 7.76 -0.08
CA CYS A 226 10.56 6.91 0.42
C CYS A 226 10.43 6.92 1.93
N ASN A 227 9.22 6.61 2.39
CA ASN A 227 8.89 6.45 3.80
C ASN A 227 8.19 5.09 4.01
N PHE A 228 8.49 4.47 5.13
CA PHE A 228 7.88 3.21 5.55
C PHE A 228 7.27 3.40 6.94
N LEU A 229 6.03 2.97 7.10
CA LEU A 229 5.28 3.12 8.34
C LEU A 229 4.66 1.80 8.72
N HIS A 230 4.85 1.37 9.96
CA HIS A 230 4.20 0.20 10.52
C HIS A 230 3.35 0.61 11.72
N PHE A 231 2.08 0.22 11.68
CA PHE A 231 1.09 0.50 12.69
C PHE A 231 0.56 -0.78 13.31
N LYS A 232 0.48 -0.81 14.63
CA LYS A 232 -0.22 -1.85 15.38
C LYS A 232 -1.63 -1.40 15.71
N LYS A 233 -2.59 -2.31 15.52
CA LYS A 233 -3.96 -2.12 15.97
C LYS A 233 -4.00 -2.21 17.50
N SER A 234 -4.51 -1.18 18.17
CA SER A 234 -4.72 -1.22 19.63
C SER A 234 -5.81 -2.23 19.97
N ALA A 235 -5.59 -3.01 21.03
CA ALA A 235 -6.65 -3.85 21.56
C ALA A 235 -7.83 -2.98 22.05
N PRO A 236 -9.09 -3.46 21.98
CA PRO A 236 -10.25 -2.69 22.43
C PRO A 236 -10.17 -2.18 23.87
N GLU A 237 -9.36 -2.81 24.72
CA GLU A 237 -9.22 -2.47 26.15
C GLU A 237 -8.28 -1.27 26.41
N ASP A 238 -7.43 -0.90 25.45
CA ASP A 238 -6.49 0.23 25.61
C ASP A 238 -7.14 1.61 25.40
N CYS A 239 -8.41 1.67 25.01
CA CYS A 239 -9.20 2.89 24.90
C CYS A 239 -9.88 3.24 26.22
N SER A 240 -9.16 3.29 27.35
CA SER A 240 -9.67 3.95 28.56
C SER A 240 -9.85 5.44 28.24
N PRO A 241 -11.06 6.02 28.41
CA PRO A 241 -11.23 7.46 28.21
C PRO A 241 -10.28 8.19 29.16
N CYS A 242 -9.48 9.12 28.62
CA CYS A 242 -8.75 10.06 29.44
C CYS A 242 -9.70 10.62 30.49
N LYS A 243 -9.48 10.25 31.76
CA LYS A 243 -10.19 10.87 32.86
C LYS A 243 -9.85 12.36 32.78
N ALA A 244 -10.80 13.15 32.31
CA ALA A 244 -10.77 14.58 32.48
C ALA A 244 -10.74 14.87 34.00
N ASN A 245 -9.62 15.36 34.46
CA ASN A 245 -9.52 16.05 35.74
C ASN A 245 -9.80 17.52 35.56
#